data_a6e10d5d459594f4213066468919201c
#
_entry.id   a6e10d5d459594f4213066468919201c
#
_cell.length_a   1.000
_cell.length_b   1.000
_cell.length_c   1.000
_cell.angle_alpha   90.00
_cell.angle_beta   90.00
_cell.angle_gamma   90.00
#
_symmetry.space_group_name_H-M   'P 1'
#
loop_
_entity.id
_entity.type
_entity.pdbx_description
1 polymer ?
#
loop_
_entity_poly.entity_id
_entity_poly.type
_entity_poly.pdbx_seq_one_letter_code
_entity_poly.pdbx_strand_id
1 'polypeptide(L)'
;MFGVLALAFGTWMGAGTAWGQGDSLSASQPKWEVLDGIVAVVGDEIVLESDVEAAVFARLAERAQQGKSGTLSADERCALLEETLFTKLLVHQARIDSVEVTESEVLAEIDRRLAYYIRMLGTVEAFEREYGQTVSEWKAEFSEPIRDQLLAQRMQGEINKQVRATPAEVQARYASTPVDSLPLIPEALSYSEVVLQPAITDLQKLAVRDQLDSIRTLVETGKLSMTLAASRFSEDPGSKYKGGCYTDVGRGQFVPEFEAAAFDTPVGDLSPVFESDFGYHFLRVTERRGELYSACHVLMSPRIDAEELERMAVQMDSIGKALAAGSLGFDDAVERFSTREETRNQRGTVANPSDGGTRWGVDELEADVYLVLAGLEPGGTSAPVQLQDADGKGYVAVFRLDGRYPAHRANPKDDYALFQTLVENELSARQLNRWIDRRLAEVYVRIDAPYTDCAFERPWHTAANQP
;
A
#
# COMPACT_ATOMS: atom_id res chain seq x y z
N MET A 1 5.53 -3.10 -8.24
CA MET A 1 4.47 -3.64 -9.11
C MET A 1 4.22 -5.06 -8.63
N PHE A 2 3.12 -5.30 -7.92
CA PHE A 2 2.86 -6.60 -7.28
C PHE A 2 1.81 -7.34 -8.10
N GLY A 3 2.18 -8.55 -8.58
CA GLY A 3 1.29 -9.43 -9.30
C GLY A 3 0.20 -10.01 -8.39
N VAL A 4 -1.01 -10.05 -8.91
CA VAL A 4 -2.21 -10.57 -8.24
C VAL A 4 -2.20 -12.10 -8.34
N LEU A 5 -2.10 -12.80 -7.21
CA LEU A 5 -2.31 -14.26 -7.13
C LEU A 5 -3.83 -14.51 -6.98
N ALA A 6 -4.50 -14.88 -8.04
CA ALA A 6 -5.85 -15.44 -8.00
C ALA A 6 -5.77 -16.96 -8.27
N LEU A 7 -6.00 -17.76 -7.25
CA LEU A 7 -6.11 -19.22 -7.36
C LEU A 7 -7.56 -19.59 -7.74
N ALA A 8 -7.78 -20.08 -8.93
CA ALA A 8 -9.07 -20.59 -9.37
C ALA A 8 -9.08 -22.13 -9.23
N PHE A 9 -9.83 -22.65 -8.27
CA PHE A 9 -10.18 -24.06 -8.20
C PHE A 9 -11.44 -24.32 -9.04
N GLY A 10 -11.26 -25.07 -10.12
CA GLY A 10 -12.36 -25.51 -10.96
C GLY A 10 -13.13 -26.68 -10.33
N THR A 11 -14.41 -26.46 -10.04
CA THR A 11 -15.34 -27.53 -9.67
C THR A 11 -15.76 -28.34 -10.90
N TRP A 12 -15.46 -29.62 -10.89
CA TRP A 12 -15.96 -30.57 -11.88
C TRP A 12 -17.24 -31.23 -11.35
N MET A 13 -18.40 -30.89 -11.93
CA MET A 13 -19.64 -31.66 -11.83
C MET A 13 -19.80 -32.47 -13.09
N GLY A 14 -19.78 -33.77 -12.98
CA GLY A 14 -20.16 -34.69 -14.01
C GLY A 14 -21.19 -35.69 -13.51
N ALA A 15 -22.44 -35.51 -13.93
CA ALA A 15 -23.49 -36.52 -13.73
C ALA A 15 -23.55 -37.48 -14.92
N GLY A 16 -23.61 -38.77 -14.66
CA GLY A 16 -23.83 -39.75 -15.68
C GLY A 16 -24.12 -41.13 -15.11
N THR A 17 -25.40 -41.50 -15.05
CA THR A 17 -25.90 -42.80 -14.71
C THR A 17 -25.77 -43.78 -15.87
N ALA A 18 -25.22 -44.99 -15.67
CA ALA A 18 -25.53 -46.15 -16.48
C ALA A 18 -25.27 -47.43 -15.67
N TRP A 19 -26.28 -48.27 -15.59
CA TRP A 19 -26.26 -49.59 -15.01
C TRP A 19 -25.67 -50.59 -16.03
N GLY A 20 -24.75 -51.45 -15.61
CA GLY A 20 -24.25 -52.58 -16.36
C GLY A 20 -23.63 -53.63 -15.44
N GLN A 21 -24.17 -54.85 -15.51
CA GLN A 21 -23.84 -56.02 -14.70
C GLN A 21 -22.47 -56.63 -15.06
N GLY A 22 -21.83 -57.23 -14.06
CA GLY A 22 -21.15 -58.52 -14.18
C GLY A 22 -19.63 -58.53 -14.09
N ASP A 23 -19.17 -59.14 -13.00
CA ASP A 23 -18.04 -60.04 -12.85
C ASP A 23 -16.60 -59.54 -12.69
N SER A 24 -16.02 -60.22 -11.73
CA SER A 24 -14.62 -60.37 -11.32
C SER A 24 -14.10 -59.29 -10.36
N LEU A 25 -14.05 -59.71 -9.08
CA LEU A 25 -13.23 -59.12 -8.03
C LEU A 25 -11.74 -59.25 -8.39
N SER A 26 -11.29 -58.35 -9.23
CA SER A 26 -9.87 -57.95 -9.28
C SER A 26 -9.66 -56.93 -8.16
N ALA A 27 -8.95 -57.32 -7.12
CA ALA A 27 -8.50 -56.40 -6.09
C ALA A 27 -7.62 -55.32 -6.77
N SER A 28 -8.26 -54.23 -7.16
CA SER A 28 -7.54 -53.03 -7.58
C SER A 28 -6.75 -52.54 -6.36
N GLN A 29 -5.44 -52.63 -6.42
CA GLN A 29 -4.58 -51.93 -5.48
C GLN A 29 -5.06 -50.47 -5.38
N PRO A 30 -5.14 -49.86 -4.19
CA PRO A 30 -5.48 -48.47 -4.08
C PRO A 30 -4.50 -47.68 -4.94
N LYS A 31 -5.01 -47.02 -5.95
CA LYS A 31 -4.23 -46.15 -6.80
C LYS A 31 -3.92 -44.91 -5.95
N TRP A 32 -2.74 -44.90 -5.36
CA TRP A 32 -2.26 -43.72 -4.64
C TRP A 32 -2.20 -42.56 -5.63
N GLU A 33 -3.03 -41.58 -5.44
CA GLU A 33 -2.98 -40.35 -6.17
C GLU A 33 -1.96 -39.47 -5.47
N VAL A 34 -0.88 -39.09 -6.15
CA VAL A 34 0.10 -38.16 -5.62
C VAL A 34 -0.59 -36.80 -5.62
N LEU A 35 -0.88 -36.30 -4.42
CA LEU A 35 -1.55 -35.01 -4.27
C LEU A 35 -0.59 -33.84 -4.55
N ASP A 36 0.70 -34.00 -4.23
CA ASP A 36 1.77 -33.04 -4.54
C ASP A 36 3.12 -33.77 -4.55
N GLY A 37 4.07 -33.30 -5.35
CA GLY A 37 5.36 -33.95 -5.52
C GLY A 37 6.52 -33.02 -5.14
N ILE A 38 7.57 -33.58 -4.52
CA ILE A 38 8.83 -32.87 -4.34
C ILE A 38 9.52 -32.84 -5.69
N VAL A 39 9.81 -31.63 -6.19
CA VAL A 39 10.51 -31.41 -7.46
C VAL A 39 11.96 -30.96 -7.27
N ALA A 40 12.27 -30.40 -6.09
CA ALA A 40 13.64 -30.09 -5.74
C ALA A 40 13.85 -30.02 -4.23
N VAL A 41 15.11 -30.11 -3.81
CA VAL A 41 15.57 -29.88 -2.43
C VAL A 41 16.79 -28.97 -2.49
N VAL A 42 16.81 -27.94 -1.64
CA VAL A 42 17.93 -26.99 -1.50
C VAL A 42 18.30 -26.92 -0.02
N GLY A 43 19.41 -27.56 0.38
CA GLY A 43 19.74 -27.76 1.80
C GLY A 43 18.63 -28.50 2.51
N ASP A 44 18.00 -27.85 3.50
CA ASP A 44 16.87 -28.37 4.28
C ASP A 44 15.49 -27.94 3.73
N GLU A 45 15.48 -27.11 2.69
CA GLU A 45 14.24 -26.62 2.07
C GLU A 45 13.78 -27.51 0.94
N ILE A 46 12.47 -27.80 0.92
CA ILE A 46 11.84 -28.54 -0.17
C ILE A 46 11.11 -27.58 -1.13
N VAL A 47 11.06 -27.97 -2.40
CA VAL A 47 10.24 -27.33 -3.43
C VAL A 47 9.24 -28.34 -3.92
N LEU A 48 7.97 -27.98 -3.85
CA LEU A 48 6.85 -28.79 -4.31
C LEU A 48 6.46 -28.43 -5.76
N GLU A 49 5.78 -29.34 -6.45
CA GLU A 49 5.20 -29.03 -7.77
C GLU A 49 4.19 -27.88 -7.66
N SER A 50 3.42 -27.82 -6.56
CA SER A 50 2.47 -26.74 -6.28
C SER A 50 3.16 -25.36 -6.15
N ASP A 51 4.38 -25.30 -5.64
CA ASP A 51 5.16 -24.03 -5.57
C ASP A 51 5.47 -23.52 -6.98
N VAL A 52 5.85 -24.43 -7.90
CA VAL A 52 6.13 -24.08 -9.29
C VAL A 52 4.86 -23.68 -10.02
N GLU A 53 3.74 -24.41 -9.81
CA GLU A 53 2.45 -24.05 -10.40
C GLU A 53 1.95 -22.68 -9.90
N ALA A 54 2.15 -22.36 -8.63
CA ALA A 54 1.83 -21.03 -8.08
C ALA A 54 2.65 -19.91 -8.78
N ALA A 55 3.94 -20.16 -9.03
CA ALA A 55 4.79 -19.23 -9.78
C ALA A 55 4.34 -19.09 -11.24
N VAL A 56 3.97 -20.20 -11.88
CA VAL A 56 3.39 -20.21 -13.24
C VAL A 56 2.12 -19.38 -13.29
N PHE A 57 1.22 -19.60 -12.34
CA PHE A 57 -0.04 -18.84 -12.28
C PHE A 57 0.19 -17.35 -12.08
N ALA A 58 1.08 -16.97 -11.18
CA ALA A 58 1.45 -15.56 -10.95
C ALA A 58 2.01 -14.91 -12.24
N ARG A 59 2.87 -15.61 -12.98
CA ARG A 59 3.43 -15.12 -14.24
C ARG A 59 2.36 -14.98 -15.33
N LEU A 60 1.41 -15.91 -15.41
CA LEU A 60 0.28 -15.82 -16.35
C LEU A 60 -0.66 -14.66 -16.02
N ALA A 61 -0.93 -14.43 -14.73
CA ALA A 61 -1.73 -13.28 -14.29
C ALA A 61 -1.05 -11.94 -14.64
N GLU A 62 0.26 -11.82 -14.46
CA GLU A 62 1.03 -10.64 -14.86
C GLU A 62 0.94 -10.40 -16.38
N ARG A 63 1.07 -11.47 -17.18
CA ARG A 63 0.93 -11.39 -18.64
C ARG A 63 -0.47 -10.94 -19.06
N ALA A 64 -1.51 -11.46 -18.41
CA ALA A 64 -2.89 -11.08 -18.68
C ALA A 64 -3.12 -9.57 -18.43
N GLN A 65 -2.54 -9.01 -17.36
CA GLN A 65 -2.57 -7.56 -17.12
C GLN A 65 -1.88 -6.75 -18.21
N GLN A 66 -0.86 -7.32 -18.87
CA GLN A 66 -0.18 -6.71 -20.01
C GLN A 66 -0.91 -6.96 -21.36
N GLY A 67 -2.10 -7.58 -21.33
CA GLY A 67 -2.86 -7.93 -22.52
C GLY A 67 -2.28 -9.09 -23.32
N LYS A 68 -1.36 -9.87 -22.75
CA LYS A 68 -0.74 -11.05 -23.37
C LYS A 68 -1.45 -12.31 -22.88
N SER A 69 -1.93 -13.14 -23.80
CA SER A 69 -2.52 -14.44 -23.51
C SER A 69 -1.60 -15.57 -24.00
N GLY A 70 -1.67 -16.74 -23.36
CA GLY A 70 -0.91 -17.94 -23.79
C GLY A 70 -0.50 -18.81 -22.60
N THR A 71 0.05 -19.98 -22.91
CA THR A 71 0.68 -20.89 -21.94
C THR A 71 2.17 -20.59 -21.85
N LEU A 72 2.79 -20.94 -20.72
CA LEU A 72 4.25 -20.87 -20.59
C LEU A 72 4.92 -22.04 -21.29
N SER A 73 6.06 -21.79 -21.91
CA SER A 73 6.93 -22.83 -22.47
C SER A 73 7.62 -23.64 -21.35
N ALA A 74 8.19 -24.79 -21.71
CA ALA A 74 8.98 -25.59 -20.78
C ALA A 74 10.18 -24.79 -20.22
N ASP A 75 10.86 -24.02 -21.07
CA ASP A 75 12.00 -23.20 -20.65
C ASP A 75 11.57 -22.10 -19.65
N GLU A 76 10.40 -21.51 -19.84
CA GLU A 76 9.86 -20.53 -18.88
C GLU A 76 9.49 -21.16 -17.54
N ARG A 77 8.98 -22.41 -17.54
CA ARG A 77 8.73 -23.16 -16.30
C ARG A 77 10.07 -23.50 -15.61
N CYS A 78 11.09 -23.88 -16.34
CA CYS A 78 12.44 -24.09 -15.82
C CYS A 78 12.99 -22.81 -15.16
N ALA A 79 12.81 -21.66 -15.79
CA ALA A 79 13.22 -20.38 -15.22
C ALA A 79 12.48 -20.03 -13.93
N LEU A 80 11.17 -20.31 -13.84
CA LEU A 80 10.40 -20.14 -12.62
C LEU A 80 10.84 -21.07 -11.49
N LEU A 81 11.16 -22.34 -11.82
CA LEU A 81 11.77 -23.24 -10.85
C LEU A 81 13.11 -22.66 -10.36
N GLU A 82 13.96 -22.13 -11.27
CA GLU A 82 15.24 -21.53 -10.87
C GLU A 82 15.05 -20.33 -9.92
N GLU A 83 14.05 -19.46 -10.16
CA GLU A 83 13.66 -18.37 -9.25
C GLU A 83 13.24 -18.92 -7.87
N THR A 84 12.51 -20.04 -7.85
CA THR A 84 12.07 -20.72 -6.61
C THR A 84 13.25 -21.33 -5.86
N LEU A 85 14.15 -22.04 -6.58
CA LEU A 85 15.39 -22.59 -6.01
C LEU A 85 16.24 -21.50 -5.37
N PHE A 86 16.37 -20.35 -6.03
CA PHE A 86 17.10 -19.22 -5.51
C PHE A 86 16.46 -18.68 -4.21
N THR A 87 15.14 -18.56 -4.17
CA THR A 87 14.42 -18.15 -2.95
C THR A 87 14.67 -19.12 -1.81
N LYS A 88 14.58 -20.44 -2.05
CA LYS A 88 14.85 -21.46 -1.03
C LYS A 88 16.31 -21.47 -0.58
N LEU A 89 17.28 -21.17 -1.46
CA LEU A 89 18.67 -20.99 -1.07
C LEU A 89 18.86 -19.83 -0.09
N LEU A 90 18.17 -18.71 -0.32
CA LEU A 90 18.19 -17.58 0.59
C LEU A 90 17.55 -17.91 1.94
N VAL A 91 16.40 -18.60 1.93
CA VAL A 91 15.70 -19.04 3.15
C VAL A 91 16.56 -19.99 3.96
N HIS A 92 17.15 -21.01 3.31
CA HIS A 92 18.06 -21.96 3.93
C HIS A 92 19.24 -21.22 4.63
N GLN A 93 19.88 -20.29 3.92
CA GLN A 93 20.97 -19.52 4.51
C GLN A 93 20.51 -18.58 5.62
N ALA A 94 19.35 -17.95 5.47
CA ALA A 94 18.79 -17.08 6.50
C ALA A 94 18.60 -17.84 7.82
N ARG A 95 18.13 -19.09 7.75
CA ARG A 95 17.97 -19.97 8.92
C ARG A 95 19.33 -20.32 9.55
N ILE A 96 20.36 -20.62 8.74
CA ILE A 96 21.72 -20.88 9.21
C ILE A 96 22.31 -19.64 9.89
N ASP A 97 22.14 -18.46 9.30
CA ASP A 97 22.68 -17.21 9.81
C ASP A 97 21.81 -16.60 10.92
N SER A 98 20.76 -17.30 11.37
CA SER A 98 19.81 -16.85 12.40
C SER A 98 19.19 -15.49 12.07
N VAL A 99 18.85 -15.26 10.82
CA VAL A 99 18.08 -14.11 10.39
C VAL A 99 16.62 -14.34 10.81
N GLU A 100 16.10 -13.44 11.66
CA GLU A 100 14.77 -13.61 12.23
C GLU A 100 13.73 -12.74 11.53
N VAL A 101 12.54 -13.30 11.33
CA VAL A 101 11.30 -12.61 10.98
C VAL A 101 10.27 -12.94 12.05
N THR A 102 9.76 -11.91 12.70
CA THR A 102 8.80 -12.09 13.80
C THR A 102 7.40 -12.43 13.28
N GLU A 103 6.60 -13.11 14.10
CA GLU A 103 5.21 -13.42 13.77
C GLU A 103 4.39 -12.16 13.49
N SER A 104 4.64 -11.08 14.23
CA SER A 104 3.96 -9.80 14.03
C SER A 104 4.26 -9.18 12.66
N GLU A 105 5.47 -9.34 12.12
CA GLU A 105 5.82 -8.87 10.78
C GLU A 105 5.11 -9.70 9.70
N VAL A 106 5.02 -11.01 9.90
CA VAL A 106 4.29 -11.91 8.98
C VAL A 106 2.82 -11.54 8.95
N LEU A 107 2.18 -11.39 10.12
CA LEU A 107 0.77 -11.03 10.22
C LEU A 107 0.49 -9.63 9.63
N ALA A 108 1.35 -8.65 9.89
CA ALA A 108 1.21 -7.31 9.31
C ALA A 108 1.28 -7.32 7.77
N GLU A 109 2.17 -8.13 7.20
CA GLU A 109 2.28 -8.29 5.75
C GLU A 109 1.05 -9.00 5.16
N ILE A 110 0.57 -10.04 5.84
CA ILE A 110 -0.67 -10.75 5.49
C ILE A 110 -1.85 -9.77 5.51
N ASP A 111 -2.02 -9.00 6.59
CA ASP A 111 -3.13 -8.07 6.76
C ASP A 111 -3.09 -6.95 5.70
N ARG A 112 -1.90 -6.47 5.35
CA ARG A 112 -1.70 -5.49 4.28
C ARG A 112 -2.17 -6.02 2.92
N ARG A 113 -1.81 -7.26 2.57
CA ARG A 113 -2.23 -7.91 1.32
C ARG A 113 -3.73 -8.18 1.31
N LEU A 114 -4.24 -8.71 2.40
CA LEU A 114 -5.65 -9.00 2.55
C LEU A 114 -6.51 -7.75 2.42
N ALA A 115 -6.12 -6.64 3.06
CA ALA A 115 -6.80 -5.36 2.95
C ALA A 115 -6.83 -4.84 1.50
N TYR A 116 -5.75 -5.06 0.73
CA TYR A 116 -5.70 -4.72 -0.69
C TYR A 116 -6.72 -5.55 -1.50
N TYR A 117 -6.77 -6.87 -1.31
CA TYR A 117 -7.71 -7.73 -2.04
C TYR A 117 -9.17 -7.45 -1.66
N ILE A 118 -9.46 -7.29 -0.37
CA ILE A 118 -10.81 -6.94 0.09
C ILE A 118 -11.25 -5.60 -0.50
N ARG A 119 -10.37 -4.60 -0.57
CA ARG A 119 -10.68 -3.30 -1.19
C ARG A 119 -11.00 -3.44 -2.68
N MET A 120 -10.28 -4.29 -3.41
CA MET A 120 -10.56 -4.55 -4.83
C MET A 120 -11.90 -5.26 -5.05
N LEU A 121 -12.25 -6.20 -4.18
CA LEU A 121 -13.48 -6.99 -4.28
C LEU A 121 -14.68 -6.34 -3.56
N GLY A 122 -14.43 -5.32 -2.75
CA GLY A 122 -15.41 -4.49 -2.09
C GLY A 122 -15.81 -4.96 -0.69
N THR A 123 -15.87 -6.25 -0.41
CA THR A 123 -16.24 -6.82 0.91
C THR A 123 -15.50 -8.11 1.24
N VAL A 124 -15.47 -8.46 2.53
CA VAL A 124 -14.90 -9.73 3.02
C VAL A 124 -15.65 -10.92 2.42
N GLU A 125 -16.99 -10.87 2.37
CA GLU A 125 -17.80 -11.97 1.83
C GLU A 125 -17.57 -12.15 0.31
N ALA A 126 -17.28 -11.07 -0.42
CA ALA A 126 -16.89 -11.16 -1.82
C ALA A 126 -15.52 -11.85 -1.97
N PHE A 127 -14.57 -11.52 -1.08
CA PHE A 127 -13.28 -12.17 -1.02
C PHE A 127 -13.41 -13.67 -0.71
N GLU A 128 -14.12 -14.04 0.36
CA GLU A 128 -14.29 -15.44 0.77
C GLU A 128 -15.01 -16.26 -0.29
N ARG A 129 -15.97 -15.68 -0.99
CA ARG A 129 -16.67 -16.33 -2.11
C ARG A 129 -15.77 -16.51 -3.34
N GLU A 130 -14.92 -15.52 -3.65
CA GLU A 130 -14.00 -15.59 -4.79
C GLU A 130 -12.89 -16.63 -4.56
N TYR A 131 -12.32 -16.65 -3.35
CA TYR A 131 -11.22 -17.56 -3.01
C TYR A 131 -11.70 -18.92 -2.45
N GLY A 132 -12.98 -19.05 -2.12
CA GLY A 132 -13.57 -20.32 -1.64
C GLY A 132 -13.12 -20.70 -0.22
N GLN A 133 -12.56 -19.79 0.55
CA GLN A 133 -12.06 -19.99 1.90
C GLN A 133 -12.22 -18.75 2.77
N THR A 134 -12.28 -18.94 4.07
CA THR A 134 -12.39 -17.84 5.03
C THR A 134 -11.09 -17.06 5.13
N VAL A 135 -11.19 -15.80 5.58
CA VAL A 135 -10.01 -14.96 5.88
C VAL A 135 -9.03 -15.68 6.83
N SER A 136 -9.55 -16.43 7.82
CA SER A 136 -8.71 -17.15 8.77
C SER A 136 -7.95 -18.31 8.12
N GLU A 137 -8.59 -19.08 7.26
CA GLU A 137 -7.95 -20.16 6.49
C GLU A 137 -6.91 -19.61 5.53
N TRP A 138 -7.24 -18.51 4.84
CA TRP A 138 -6.31 -17.80 3.96
C TRP A 138 -5.06 -17.31 4.69
N LYS A 139 -5.23 -16.70 5.88
CA LYS A 139 -4.10 -16.28 6.73
C LYS A 139 -3.22 -17.44 7.14
N ALA A 140 -3.81 -18.56 7.52
CA ALA A 140 -3.07 -19.75 7.93
C ALA A 140 -2.28 -20.37 6.77
N GLU A 141 -2.88 -20.45 5.58
CA GLU A 141 -2.26 -20.99 4.37
C GLU A 141 -1.06 -20.15 3.89
N PHE A 142 -1.19 -18.82 3.93
CA PHE A 142 -0.15 -17.91 3.42
C PHE A 142 0.90 -17.51 4.46
N SER A 143 0.80 -17.95 5.71
CA SER A 143 1.74 -17.59 6.78
C SER A 143 3.17 -18.03 6.47
N GLU A 144 3.40 -19.30 6.14
CA GLU A 144 4.75 -19.82 5.84
C GLU A 144 5.31 -19.28 4.50
N PRO A 145 4.58 -19.24 3.38
CA PRO A 145 5.06 -18.60 2.16
C PRO A 145 5.46 -17.13 2.34
N ILE A 146 4.72 -16.38 3.12
CA ILE A 146 5.05 -14.98 3.40
C ILE A 146 6.26 -14.87 4.31
N ARG A 147 6.40 -15.74 5.31
CA ARG A 147 7.58 -15.83 6.16
C ARG A 147 8.84 -16.11 5.33
N ASP A 148 8.80 -17.10 4.44
CA ASP A 148 9.90 -17.44 3.55
C ASP A 148 10.28 -16.26 2.65
N GLN A 149 9.28 -15.55 2.11
CA GLN A 149 9.53 -14.36 1.31
C GLN A 149 10.21 -13.24 2.10
N LEU A 150 9.75 -12.98 3.33
CA LEU A 150 10.35 -11.97 4.21
C LEU A 150 11.78 -12.36 4.62
N LEU A 151 12.03 -13.64 4.92
CA LEU A 151 13.36 -14.17 5.22
C LEU A 151 14.31 -13.99 4.02
N ALA A 152 13.86 -14.36 2.82
CA ALA A 152 14.66 -14.19 1.60
C ALA A 152 14.99 -12.71 1.34
N GLN A 153 14.03 -11.80 1.47
CA GLN A 153 14.25 -10.36 1.34
C GLN A 153 15.24 -9.83 2.38
N ARG A 154 15.10 -10.25 3.64
CA ARG A 154 16.00 -9.84 4.74
C ARG A 154 17.41 -10.36 4.50
N MET A 155 17.54 -11.61 4.06
CA MET A 155 18.85 -12.19 3.73
C MET A 155 19.53 -11.45 2.56
N GLN A 156 18.78 -11.06 1.51
CA GLN A 156 19.30 -10.21 0.44
C GLN A 156 19.79 -8.86 0.98
N GLY A 157 19.05 -8.28 1.92
CA GLY A 157 19.43 -7.05 2.62
C GLY A 157 20.77 -7.22 3.37
N GLU A 158 20.94 -8.32 4.12
CA GLU A 158 22.19 -8.59 4.85
C GLU A 158 23.35 -8.83 3.88
N ILE A 159 23.16 -9.56 2.78
CA ILE A 159 24.20 -9.77 1.74
C ILE A 159 24.66 -8.42 1.18
N ASN A 160 23.75 -7.48 0.96
CA ASN A 160 24.00 -6.19 0.33
C ASN A 160 24.27 -5.04 1.32
N LYS A 161 24.24 -5.30 2.62
CA LYS A 161 24.31 -4.28 3.70
C LYS A 161 25.49 -3.30 3.57
N GLN A 162 26.60 -3.75 3.04
CA GLN A 162 27.81 -2.93 2.89
C GLN A 162 27.99 -2.37 1.47
N VAL A 163 27.07 -2.64 0.56
CA VAL A 163 27.14 -2.12 -0.82
C VAL A 163 26.88 -0.61 -0.77
N ARG A 164 27.85 0.15 -1.24
CA ARG A 164 27.75 1.60 -1.43
C ARG A 164 28.49 1.98 -2.69
N ALA A 165 27.87 2.85 -3.48
CA ALA A 165 28.53 3.41 -4.66
C ALA A 165 29.51 4.50 -4.25
N THR A 166 30.72 4.43 -4.77
CA THR A 166 31.71 5.51 -4.63
C THR A 166 31.45 6.59 -5.68
N PRO A 167 31.82 7.86 -5.42
CA PRO A 167 31.71 8.92 -6.43
C PRO A 167 32.40 8.62 -7.75
N ALA A 168 33.52 7.89 -7.72
CA ALA A 168 34.24 7.45 -8.92
C ALA A 168 33.44 6.45 -9.76
N GLU A 169 32.74 5.51 -9.12
CA GLU A 169 31.88 4.54 -9.81
C GLU A 169 30.66 5.23 -10.42
N VAL A 170 30.04 6.17 -9.69
CA VAL A 170 28.94 6.99 -10.21
C VAL A 170 29.39 7.76 -11.47
N GLN A 171 30.55 8.41 -11.41
CA GLN A 171 31.08 9.14 -12.55
C GLN A 171 31.44 8.22 -13.73
N ALA A 172 32.01 7.05 -13.45
CA ALA A 172 32.33 6.06 -14.48
C ALA A 172 31.06 5.53 -15.17
N ARG A 173 29.99 5.26 -14.38
CA ARG A 173 28.69 4.82 -14.91
C ARG A 173 28.09 5.86 -15.85
N TYR A 174 28.09 7.12 -15.44
CA TYR A 174 27.63 8.22 -16.28
C TYR A 174 28.45 8.32 -17.58
N ALA A 175 29.77 8.32 -17.49
CA ALA A 175 30.66 8.44 -18.64
C ALA A 175 30.49 7.27 -19.64
N SER A 176 30.10 6.09 -19.17
CA SER A 176 29.85 4.91 -20.00
C SER A 176 28.46 4.86 -20.62
N THR A 177 27.54 5.73 -20.21
CA THR A 177 26.16 5.75 -20.70
C THR A 177 26.08 6.67 -21.93
N PRO A 178 25.59 6.18 -23.08
CA PRO A 178 25.35 7.04 -24.24
C PRO A 178 24.36 8.17 -23.88
N VAL A 179 24.63 9.38 -24.35
CA VAL A 179 23.81 10.56 -24.05
C VAL A 179 22.33 10.35 -24.41
N ASP A 180 22.07 9.67 -25.52
CA ASP A 180 20.70 9.39 -25.97
C ASP A 180 19.96 8.37 -25.08
N SER A 181 20.71 7.58 -24.31
CA SER A 181 20.16 6.62 -23.35
C SER A 181 19.96 7.21 -21.94
N LEU A 182 20.46 8.43 -21.70
CA LEU A 182 20.22 9.12 -20.43
C LEU A 182 18.75 9.52 -20.34
N PRO A 183 18.08 9.27 -19.20
CA PRO A 183 16.69 9.67 -19.01
C PRO A 183 16.54 11.20 -19.10
N LEU A 184 15.42 11.63 -19.66
CA LEU A 184 15.02 13.01 -19.62
C LEU A 184 14.35 13.28 -18.26
N ILE A 185 14.95 14.12 -17.44
CA ILE A 185 14.38 14.58 -16.20
C ILE A 185 13.43 15.73 -16.54
N PRO A 186 12.14 15.63 -16.17
CA PRO A 186 11.17 16.68 -16.44
C PRO A 186 11.51 17.97 -15.66
N GLU A 187 10.84 19.07 -16.03
CA GLU A 187 10.91 20.30 -15.24
C GLU A 187 10.40 20.02 -13.82
N ALA A 188 11.11 20.58 -12.83
CA ALA A 188 10.71 20.54 -11.44
C ALA A 188 10.72 21.93 -10.82
N LEU A 189 9.86 22.14 -9.83
CA LEU A 189 9.74 23.39 -9.09
C LEU A 189 10.01 23.12 -7.61
N SER A 190 10.60 24.07 -6.90
CA SER A 190 10.59 24.11 -5.44
C SER A 190 9.90 25.37 -4.97
N TYR A 191 9.09 25.24 -3.93
CA TYR A 191 8.27 26.36 -3.48
C TYR A 191 8.06 26.36 -1.98
N SER A 192 7.70 27.52 -1.47
CA SER A 192 7.29 27.75 -0.09
C SER A 192 5.91 28.39 -0.05
N GLU A 193 5.20 28.21 1.05
CA GLU A 193 3.85 28.71 1.24
C GLU A 193 3.65 29.43 2.57
N VAL A 194 2.77 30.43 2.57
CA VAL A 194 2.10 30.97 3.75
C VAL A 194 0.64 30.56 3.65
N VAL A 195 0.13 29.78 4.59
CA VAL A 195 -1.22 29.21 4.53
C VAL A 195 -2.05 29.73 5.70
N LEU A 196 -3.26 30.21 5.41
CA LEU A 196 -4.32 30.35 6.38
C LEU A 196 -5.39 29.30 6.11
N GLN A 197 -5.49 28.34 7.00
CA GLN A 197 -6.48 27.27 6.95
C GLN A 197 -7.41 27.43 8.16
N PRO A 198 -8.74 27.50 7.96
CA PRO A 198 -9.67 27.60 9.05
C PRO A 198 -9.55 26.38 9.96
N ALA A 199 -9.34 26.61 11.24
CA ALA A 199 -9.40 25.57 12.24
C ALA A 199 -10.83 25.47 12.77
N ILE A 200 -11.30 24.23 12.96
CA ILE A 200 -12.54 23.99 13.66
C ILE A 200 -12.37 24.40 15.12
N THR A 201 -13.10 25.39 15.55
CA THR A 201 -13.04 25.91 16.92
C THR A 201 -13.73 24.96 17.91
N ASP A 202 -13.30 25.01 19.18
CA ASP A 202 -13.96 24.22 20.25
C ASP A 202 -15.46 24.54 20.38
N LEU A 203 -15.87 25.78 20.08
CA LEU A 203 -17.28 26.17 20.06
C LEU A 203 -18.07 25.45 18.95
N GLN A 204 -17.49 25.30 17.77
CA GLN A 204 -18.12 24.56 16.67
C GLN A 204 -18.18 23.06 16.98
N LYS A 205 -17.13 22.51 17.58
CA LYS A 205 -17.11 21.13 18.07
C LYS A 205 -18.22 20.89 19.10
N LEU A 206 -18.32 21.75 20.11
CA LEU A 206 -19.36 21.68 21.15
C LEU A 206 -20.78 21.80 20.55
N ALA A 207 -20.97 22.74 19.61
CA ALA A 207 -22.28 22.91 18.99
C ALA A 207 -22.75 21.65 18.23
N VAL A 208 -21.86 21.00 17.49
CA VAL A 208 -22.18 19.75 16.76
C VAL A 208 -22.44 18.62 17.75
N ARG A 209 -21.60 18.49 18.79
CA ARG A 209 -21.79 17.50 19.85
C ARG A 209 -23.15 17.64 20.55
N ASP A 210 -23.51 18.87 20.95
CA ASP A 210 -24.79 19.17 21.63
C ASP A 210 -25.97 18.90 20.68
N GLN A 211 -25.85 19.24 19.40
CA GLN A 211 -26.87 18.95 18.40
C GLN A 211 -27.03 17.42 18.23
N LEU A 212 -25.93 16.70 18.13
CA LEU A 212 -25.98 15.24 17.99
C LEU A 212 -26.54 14.56 19.25
N ASP A 213 -26.18 15.03 20.45
CA ASP A 213 -26.74 14.51 21.71
C ASP A 213 -28.26 14.79 21.84
N SER A 214 -28.72 15.94 21.32
CA SER A 214 -30.15 16.22 21.21
C SER A 214 -30.87 15.23 20.28
N ILE A 215 -30.25 14.87 19.12
CA ILE A 215 -30.78 13.87 18.19
C ILE A 215 -30.77 12.49 18.85
N ARG A 216 -29.68 12.13 19.54
CA ARG A 216 -29.56 10.88 20.32
C ARG A 216 -30.72 10.74 21.35
N THR A 217 -31.00 11.81 22.10
CA THR A 217 -32.07 11.83 23.06
C THR A 217 -33.44 11.63 22.41
N LEU A 218 -33.71 12.19 21.23
CA LEU A 218 -34.93 11.93 20.47
C LEU A 218 -35.06 10.46 20.04
N VAL A 219 -33.94 9.84 19.68
CA VAL A 219 -33.90 8.42 19.33
C VAL A 219 -34.05 7.53 20.55
N GLU A 220 -33.45 7.87 21.68
CA GLU A 220 -33.57 7.16 22.97
C GLU A 220 -34.98 7.16 23.51
N THR A 221 -35.64 8.31 23.40
CA THR A 221 -37.05 8.46 23.85
C THR A 221 -38.10 7.94 22.86
N GLY A 222 -37.66 7.36 21.72
CA GLY A 222 -38.54 6.81 20.68
C GLY A 222 -39.31 7.86 19.85
N LYS A 223 -39.01 9.15 20.02
CA LYS A 223 -39.62 10.25 19.23
C LYS A 223 -39.10 10.31 17.81
N LEU A 224 -37.92 9.72 17.55
CA LEU A 224 -37.30 9.62 16.26
C LEU A 224 -36.74 8.20 16.09
N SER A 225 -36.96 7.57 14.92
CA SER A 225 -36.30 6.27 14.63
C SER A 225 -34.86 6.47 14.25
N MET A 226 -33.98 5.48 14.53
CA MET A 226 -32.58 5.51 14.16
C MET A 226 -32.39 5.71 12.66
N THR A 227 -33.16 4.98 11.85
CA THR A 227 -33.14 5.09 10.37
C THR A 227 -33.50 6.50 9.90
N LEU A 228 -34.48 7.13 10.50
CA LEU A 228 -34.87 8.50 10.14
C LEU A 228 -33.85 9.52 10.63
N ALA A 229 -33.24 9.31 11.79
CA ALA A 229 -32.14 10.14 12.29
C ALA A 229 -30.93 10.09 11.30
N ALA A 230 -30.53 8.90 10.89
CA ALA A 230 -29.44 8.73 9.95
C ALA A 230 -29.75 9.36 8.58
N SER A 231 -30.91 9.06 7.99
CA SER A 231 -31.26 9.59 6.66
C SER A 231 -31.35 11.12 6.63
N ARG A 232 -31.73 11.74 7.74
CA ARG A 232 -31.96 13.20 7.81
C ARG A 232 -30.72 13.97 8.24
N PHE A 233 -29.95 13.44 9.17
CA PHE A 233 -28.90 14.19 9.86
C PHE A 233 -27.50 13.61 9.63
N SER A 234 -27.36 12.31 9.30
CA SER A 234 -26.05 11.73 9.10
C SER A 234 -25.35 12.31 7.85
N GLU A 235 -24.07 12.57 7.98
CA GLU A 235 -23.17 12.98 6.90
C GLU A 235 -22.34 11.83 6.36
N ASP A 236 -22.51 10.60 6.91
CA ASP A 236 -21.83 9.41 6.38
C ASP A 236 -22.39 8.98 5.02
N PRO A 237 -21.60 9.10 3.92
CA PRO A 237 -22.08 8.75 2.60
C PRO A 237 -22.30 7.24 2.40
N GLY A 238 -21.61 6.40 3.20
CA GLY A 238 -21.66 4.93 3.08
C GLY A 238 -22.95 4.32 3.62
N SER A 239 -23.52 4.91 4.69
CA SER A 239 -24.66 4.34 5.39
C SER A 239 -25.92 5.23 5.42
N LYS A 240 -25.80 6.54 5.20
CA LYS A 240 -26.90 7.49 5.28
C LYS A 240 -28.19 7.01 4.58
N TYR A 241 -28.06 6.52 3.36
CA TYR A 241 -29.19 6.06 2.54
C TYR A 241 -29.59 4.61 2.81
N LYS A 242 -28.83 3.91 3.68
CA LYS A 242 -29.12 2.56 4.18
C LYS A 242 -29.64 2.57 5.62
N GLY A 243 -30.19 3.71 6.06
CA GLY A 243 -30.68 3.90 7.43
C GLY A 243 -29.59 4.04 8.47
N GLY A 244 -28.36 4.37 8.06
CA GLY A 244 -27.20 4.53 8.91
C GLY A 244 -26.53 3.23 9.31
N CYS A 245 -26.91 2.08 8.72
CA CYS A 245 -26.56 0.76 9.24
C CYS A 245 -25.45 0.08 8.42
N TYR A 246 -24.55 -0.58 9.16
CA TYR A 246 -23.59 -1.55 8.69
C TYR A 246 -23.86 -2.88 9.39
N THR A 247 -23.73 -3.98 8.65
CA THR A 247 -24.00 -5.34 9.13
C THR A 247 -22.74 -6.19 9.05
N ASP A 248 -22.58 -7.10 10.01
CA ASP A 248 -21.50 -8.09 10.07
C ASP A 248 -20.09 -7.47 9.93
N VAL A 249 -19.86 -6.37 10.64
CA VAL A 249 -18.59 -5.63 10.65
C VAL A 249 -17.59 -6.36 11.54
N GLY A 250 -16.40 -6.67 11.01
CA GLY A 250 -15.29 -7.23 11.77
C GLY A 250 -14.36 -6.17 12.34
N ARG A 251 -13.46 -6.58 13.24
CA ARG A 251 -12.41 -5.71 13.77
C ARG A 251 -11.48 -5.19 12.67
N GLY A 252 -11.00 -3.95 12.82
CA GLY A 252 -10.08 -3.29 11.89
C GLY A 252 -10.74 -2.74 10.63
N GLN A 253 -12.08 -2.81 10.51
CA GLN A 253 -12.81 -2.25 9.38
C GLN A 253 -13.22 -0.79 9.57
N PHE A 254 -13.33 -0.34 10.83
CA PHE A 254 -13.64 1.04 11.20
C PHE A 254 -12.54 1.64 12.07
N VAL A 255 -12.60 2.95 12.25
CA VAL A 255 -11.66 3.65 13.11
C VAL A 255 -11.77 3.17 14.56
N PRO A 256 -10.65 3.18 15.31
CA PRO A 256 -10.60 2.61 16.67
C PRO A 256 -11.67 3.12 17.62
N GLU A 257 -12.01 4.42 17.53
CA GLU A 257 -13.02 5.06 18.37
C GLU A 257 -14.43 4.52 18.09
N PHE A 258 -14.75 4.26 16.82
CA PHE A 258 -16.00 3.67 16.41
C PHE A 258 -16.12 2.22 16.89
N GLU A 259 -15.06 1.45 16.72
CA GLU A 259 -15.01 0.05 17.20
C GLU A 259 -15.12 -0.03 18.71
N ALA A 260 -14.39 0.80 19.44
CA ALA A 260 -14.49 0.88 20.90
C ALA A 260 -15.93 1.16 21.33
N ALA A 261 -16.57 2.17 20.75
CA ALA A 261 -17.96 2.50 21.04
C ALA A 261 -18.93 1.35 20.70
N ALA A 262 -18.68 0.63 19.57
CA ALA A 262 -19.51 -0.50 19.18
C ALA A 262 -19.36 -1.71 20.10
N PHE A 263 -18.15 -1.95 20.63
CA PHE A 263 -17.91 -3.07 21.56
C PHE A 263 -18.31 -2.75 23.00
N ASP A 264 -18.21 -1.50 23.43
CA ASP A 264 -18.59 -1.06 24.78
C ASP A 264 -20.11 -0.92 24.95
N THR A 265 -20.86 -0.68 23.85
CA THR A 265 -22.30 -0.49 23.88
C THR A 265 -23.05 -1.83 23.90
N PRO A 266 -23.95 -2.13 24.84
CA PRO A 266 -24.78 -3.33 24.82
C PRO A 266 -25.69 -3.39 23.59
N VAL A 267 -25.97 -4.64 23.13
CA VAL A 267 -26.90 -4.84 22.01
C VAL A 267 -28.26 -4.29 22.30
N GLY A 268 -28.78 -3.46 21.42
CA GLY A 268 -30.06 -2.73 21.55
C GLY A 268 -29.91 -1.30 22.07
N ASP A 269 -28.84 -0.98 22.77
CA ASP A 269 -28.63 0.33 23.41
C ASP A 269 -27.97 1.34 22.44
N LEU A 270 -28.00 2.62 22.85
CA LEU A 270 -27.29 3.72 22.18
C LEU A 270 -25.99 4.03 22.92
N SER A 271 -24.92 4.24 22.16
CA SER A 271 -23.68 4.77 22.73
C SER A 271 -23.83 6.21 23.21
N PRO A 272 -22.94 6.69 24.09
CA PRO A 272 -22.69 8.13 24.22
C PRO A 272 -22.26 8.72 22.85
N VAL A 273 -22.31 10.06 22.74
CA VAL A 273 -21.67 10.76 21.61
C VAL A 273 -20.18 10.70 21.80
N PHE A 274 -19.46 10.23 20.76
CA PHE A 274 -18.00 10.12 20.73
C PHE A 274 -17.41 10.82 19.49
N GLU A 275 -16.15 11.20 19.57
CA GLU A 275 -15.38 11.87 18.49
C GLU A 275 -14.51 10.85 17.77
N SER A 276 -14.35 11.03 16.46
CA SER A 276 -13.37 10.35 15.61
C SER A 276 -12.77 11.34 14.60
N ASP A 277 -11.85 10.92 13.79
CA ASP A 277 -11.27 11.76 12.71
C ASP A 277 -12.33 12.25 11.70
N PHE A 278 -13.46 11.56 11.58
CA PHE A 278 -14.57 11.93 10.69
C PHE A 278 -15.58 12.90 11.30
N GLY A 279 -15.53 13.11 12.61
CA GLY A 279 -16.48 13.96 13.34
C GLY A 279 -17.06 13.29 14.59
N TYR A 280 -18.29 13.68 14.94
CA TYR A 280 -19.01 13.17 16.10
C TYR A 280 -20.02 12.12 15.70
N HIS A 281 -20.09 11.05 16.47
CA HIS A 281 -20.96 9.90 16.21
C HIS A 281 -21.76 9.55 17.46
N PHE A 282 -22.90 8.94 17.26
CA PHE A 282 -23.48 7.98 18.18
C PHE A 282 -23.97 6.78 17.39
N LEU A 283 -23.99 5.61 17.98
CA LEU A 283 -24.41 4.37 17.34
C LEU A 283 -25.39 3.58 18.20
N ARG A 284 -26.15 2.70 17.58
CA ARG A 284 -26.91 1.62 18.19
C ARG A 284 -26.42 0.31 17.71
N VAL A 285 -25.96 -0.56 18.60
CA VAL A 285 -25.58 -1.93 18.27
C VAL A 285 -26.87 -2.74 18.09
N THR A 286 -27.07 -3.31 16.91
CA THR A 286 -28.28 -4.11 16.61
C THR A 286 -28.04 -5.60 16.81
N GLU A 287 -26.81 -6.06 16.59
CA GLU A 287 -26.43 -7.45 16.76
C GLU A 287 -24.93 -7.57 17.08
N ARG A 288 -24.56 -8.64 17.80
CA ARG A 288 -23.15 -9.00 18.03
C ARG A 288 -23.00 -10.52 18.02
N ARG A 289 -22.04 -11.00 17.20
CA ARG A 289 -21.71 -12.43 17.05
C ARG A 289 -20.19 -12.61 17.14
N GLY A 290 -19.67 -12.91 18.32
CA GLY A 290 -18.23 -12.99 18.56
C GLY A 290 -17.54 -11.66 18.25
N GLU A 291 -16.62 -11.66 17.28
CA GLU A 291 -15.89 -10.48 16.84
C GLU A 291 -16.61 -9.67 15.74
N LEU A 292 -17.79 -10.14 15.31
CA LEU A 292 -18.63 -9.41 14.36
C LEU A 292 -19.72 -8.62 15.08
N TYR A 293 -20.00 -7.40 14.62
CA TYR A 293 -21.10 -6.57 15.11
C TYR A 293 -21.87 -5.94 13.95
N SER A 294 -23.13 -5.65 14.19
CA SER A 294 -23.96 -4.83 13.31
C SER A 294 -24.41 -3.61 14.09
N ALA A 295 -24.26 -2.43 13.52
CA ALA A 295 -24.62 -1.18 14.17
C ALA A 295 -25.20 -0.17 13.18
N CYS A 296 -26.12 0.66 13.66
CA CYS A 296 -26.59 1.83 12.92
C CYS A 296 -26.06 3.08 13.63
N HIS A 297 -25.57 4.06 12.88
CA HIS A 297 -24.96 5.26 13.42
C HIS A 297 -25.48 6.55 12.76
N VAL A 298 -25.22 7.66 13.41
CA VAL A 298 -25.35 9.01 12.86
C VAL A 298 -24.00 9.70 13.02
N LEU A 299 -23.47 10.22 11.93
CA LEU A 299 -22.25 11.03 11.88
C LEU A 299 -22.61 12.47 11.59
N MET A 300 -22.04 13.40 12.34
CA MET A 300 -22.07 14.84 12.04
C MET A 300 -20.69 15.43 12.23
N SER A 301 -20.25 16.22 11.26
CA SER A 301 -18.94 16.88 11.28
C SER A 301 -19.09 18.37 11.55
N PRO A 302 -18.20 18.97 12.37
CA PRO A 302 -18.16 20.41 12.50
C PRO A 302 -17.83 21.01 11.13
N ARG A 303 -18.61 22.01 10.70
CA ARG A 303 -18.39 22.69 9.42
C ARG A 303 -17.61 23.96 9.64
N ILE A 304 -16.68 24.20 8.74
CA ILE A 304 -16.01 25.49 8.64
C ILE A 304 -17.04 26.50 8.14
N ASP A 305 -17.15 27.61 8.83
CA ASP A 305 -18.02 28.71 8.43
C ASP A 305 -17.45 29.37 7.15
N ALA A 306 -18.29 29.54 6.15
CA ALA A 306 -17.89 30.23 4.92
C ALA A 306 -17.39 31.67 5.18
N GLU A 307 -17.94 32.34 6.21
CA GLU A 307 -17.48 33.67 6.63
C GLU A 307 -16.04 33.64 7.20
N GLU A 308 -15.61 32.53 7.78
CA GLU A 308 -14.23 32.39 8.28
C GLU A 308 -13.22 32.37 7.14
N LEU A 309 -13.50 31.60 6.08
CA LEU A 309 -12.65 31.54 4.91
C LEU A 309 -12.56 32.91 4.22
N GLU A 310 -13.65 33.66 4.16
CA GLU A 310 -13.68 35.03 3.62
C GLU A 310 -12.87 35.98 4.48
N ARG A 311 -12.96 35.91 5.80
CA ARG A 311 -12.11 36.69 6.73
C ARG A 311 -10.62 36.39 6.54
N MET A 312 -10.27 35.11 6.37
CA MET A 312 -8.90 34.69 6.08
C MET A 312 -8.42 35.17 4.73
N ALA A 313 -9.27 35.20 3.71
CA ALA A 313 -8.93 35.77 2.41
C ALA A 313 -8.60 37.28 2.52
N VAL A 314 -9.36 38.05 3.27
CA VAL A 314 -9.08 39.48 3.55
C VAL A 314 -7.78 39.64 4.34
N GLN A 315 -7.52 38.78 5.33
CA GLN A 315 -6.27 38.82 6.08
C GLN A 315 -5.07 38.48 5.16
N MET A 316 -5.18 37.42 4.34
CA MET A 316 -4.14 36.99 3.41
C MET A 316 -3.86 38.08 2.35
N ASP A 317 -4.89 38.81 1.88
CA ASP A 317 -4.72 39.94 0.96
C ASP A 317 -3.86 41.05 1.59
N SER A 318 -4.03 41.30 2.88
CA SER A 318 -3.20 42.26 3.63
C SER A 318 -1.75 41.78 3.75
N ILE A 319 -1.55 40.49 4.03
CA ILE A 319 -0.23 39.84 4.07
C ILE A 319 0.43 39.88 2.70
N GLY A 320 -0.28 39.48 1.63
CA GLY A 320 0.21 39.51 0.25
C GLY A 320 0.66 40.89 -0.19
N LYS A 321 -0.09 41.96 0.16
CA LYS A 321 0.30 43.37 -0.10
C LYS A 321 1.58 43.75 0.65
N ALA A 322 1.73 43.33 1.91
CA ALA A 322 2.93 43.58 2.70
C ALA A 322 4.16 42.86 2.15
N LEU A 323 4.00 41.61 1.69
CA LEU A 323 5.03 40.84 1.00
C LEU A 323 5.44 41.52 -0.32
N ALA A 324 4.48 41.85 -1.16
CA ALA A 324 4.74 42.56 -2.44
C ALA A 324 5.41 43.90 -2.28
N ALA A 325 5.10 44.64 -1.20
CA ALA A 325 5.74 45.91 -0.87
C ALA A 325 7.13 45.75 -0.21
N GLY A 326 7.55 44.52 0.11
CA GLY A 326 8.80 44.27 0.83
C GLY A 326 8.82 44.74 2.29
N SER A 327 7.67 45.14 2.83
CA SER A 327 7.53 45.56 4.24
C SER A 327 7.42 44.39 5.22
N LEU A 328 7.20 43.18 4.72
CA LEU A 328 7.17 41.91 5.48
C LEU A 328 8.03 40.89 4.74
N GLY A 329 8.95 40.23 5.46
CA GLY A 329 9.71 39.09 4.91
C GLY A 329 8.83 37.86 4.78
N PHE A 330 9.10 37.01 3.78
CA PHE A 330 8.30 35.79 3.56
C PHE A 330 8.41 34.83 4.76
N ASP A 331 9.62 34.60 5.27
CA ASP A 331 9.87 33.73 6.42
C ASP A 331 9.19 34.28 7.70
N ASP A 332 9.19 35.62 7.90
CA ASP A 332 8.45 36.24 9.00
C ASP A 332 6.93 36.09 8.85
N ALA A 333 6.43 36.12 7.61
CA ALA A 333 5.01 35.86 7.33
C ALA A 333 4.62 34.43 7.66
N VAL A 334 5.47 33.47 7.29
CA VAL A 334 5.27 32.05 7.63
C VAL A 334 5.20 31.87 9.15
N GLU A 335 6.21 32.39 9.88
CA GLU A 335 6.30 32.23 11.33
C GLU A 335 5.09 32.83 12.06
N ARG A 336 4.66 34.02 11.65
CA ARG A 336 3.62 34.79 12.33
C ARG A 336 2.19 34.37 11.98
N PHE A 337 1.96 33.93 10.74
CA PHE A 337 0.62 33.84 10.21
C PHE A 337 0.27 32.44 9.70
N SER A 338 1.26 31.63 9.23
CA SER A 338 0.93 30.33 8.65
C SER A 338 0.32 29.40 9.72
N THR A 339 -0.82 28.81 9.39
CA THR A 339 -1.53 27.87 10.27
C THR A 339 -1.17 26.42 10.02
N ARG A 340 -0.52 26.09 8.87
CA ARG A 340 -0.08 24.74 8.53
C ARG A 340 1.27 24.45 9.21
N GLU A 341 1.24 23.65 10.27
CA GLU A 341 2.42 23.38 11.12
C GLU A 341 3.56 22.70 10.38
N GLU A 342 3.25 21.81 9.45
CA GLU A 342 4.22 21.02 8.68
C GLU A 342 5.15 21.93 7.88
N THR A 343 4.61 22.92 7.18
CA THR A 343 5.39 23.85 6.38
C THR A 343 5.89 25.04 7.23
N ARG A 344 5.13 25.49 8.23
CA ARG A 344 5.54 26.57 9.13
C ARG A 344 6.86 26.26 9.82
N ASN A 345 7.05 25.03 10.34
CA ASN A 345 8.26 24.61 11.01
C ASN A 345 9.48 24.51 10.06
N GLN A 346 9.24 24.52 8.75
CA GLN A 346 10.24 24.48 7.69
C GLN A 346 10.36 25.81 6.92
N ARG A 347 9.99 26.93 7.54
CA ARG A 347 9.99 28.27 6.92
C ARG A 347 9.12 28.36 5.65
N GLY A 348 8.05 27.61 5.64
CA GLY A 348 7.11 27.54 4.54
C GLY A 348 7.47 26.54 3.43
N THR A 349 8.65 25.95 3.45
CA THR A 349 9.10 25.00 2.42
C THR A 349 8.18 23.77 2.38
N VAL A 350 7.76 23.42 1.17
CA VAL A 350 6.88 22.25 0.94
C VAL A 350 7.74 21.09 0.47
N ALA A 351 7.79 20.04 1.32
CA ALA A 351 8.52 18.82 1.02
C ALA A 351 7.70 17.89 0.12
N ASN A 352 8.34 17.28 -0.87
CA ASN A 352 7.74 16.27 -1.72
C ASN A 352 7.59 14.94 -0.92
N PRO A 353 6.37 14.41 -0.74
CA PRO A 353 6.15 13.20 0.03
C PRO A 353 6.70 11.93 -0.64
N SER A 354 7.01 11.99 -1.94
CA SER A 354 7.52 10.83 -2.68
C SER A 354 8.98 10.50 -2.35
N ASP A 355 9.80 11.53 -2.06
CA ASP A 355 11.24 11.38 -1.81
C ASP A 355 11.77 12.16 -0.60
N GLY A 356 10.91 12.97 0.04
CA GLY A 356 11.28 13.85 1.15
C GLY A 356 12.12 15.07 0.72
N GLY A 357 12.35 15.25 -0.57
CA GLY A 357 13.04 16.41 -1.14
C GLY A 357 12.17 17.64 -1.21
N THR A 358 12.71 18.71 -1.81
CA THR A 358 11.97 19.96 -2.00
C THR A 358 11.62 20.22 -3.47
N ARG A 359 12.01 19.31 -4.37
CA ARG A 359 11.73 19.42 -5.80
C ARG A 359 10.47 18.61 -6.12
N TRP A 360 9.58 19.25 -6.86
CA TRP A 360 8.33 18.66 -7.32
C TRP A 360 8.34 18.60 -8.84
N GLY A 361 8.21 17.41 -9.40
CA GLY A 361 7.91 17.27 -10.82
C GLY A 361 6.61 17.99 -11.16
N VAL A 362 6.52 18.55 -12.36
CA VAL A 362 5.32 19.28 -12.79
C VAL A 362 4.06 18.40 -12.75
N ASP A 363 4.23 17.11 -13.00
CA ASP A 363 3.18 16.09 -12.97
C ASP A 363 2.81 15.61 -11.55
N GLU A 364 3.63 15.97 -10.54
CA GLU A 364 3.37 15.65 -9.12
C GLU A 364 2.63 16.79 -8.40
N LEU A 365 2.60 17.99 -8.98
CA LEU A 365 1.93 19.15 -8.41
C LEU A 365 0.42 19.13 -8.67
N GLU A 366 -0.36 19.59 -7.71
CA GLU A 366 -1.76 19.90 -7.95
C GLU A 366 -1.89 20.97 -9.04
N ALA A 367 -2.85 20.79 -9.95
CA ALA A 367 -3.00 21.62 -11.13
C ALA A 367 -3.13 23.12 -10.79
N ASP A 368 -3.89 23.44 -9.74
CA ASP A 368 -4.11 24.82 -9.30
C ASP A 368 -2.84 25.45 -8.70
N VAL A 369 -2.07 24.68 -7.93
CA VAL A 369 -0.77 25.12 -7.40
C VAL A 369 0.21 25.34 -8.55
N TYR A 370 0.28 24.40 -9.51
CA TYR A 370 1.15 24.55 -10.68
C TYR A 370 0.84 25.81 -11.47
N LEU A 371 -0.46 26.09 -11.73
CA LEU A 371 -0.87 27.28 -12.49
C LEU A 371 -0.41 28.58 -11.82
N VAL A 372 -0.42 28.64 -10.49
CA VAL A 372 0.08 29.80 -9.73
C VAL A 372 1.60 29.90 -9.83
N LEU A 373 2.33 28.80 -9.62
CA LEU A 373 3.79 28.78 -9.63
C LEU A 373 4.37 29.00 -11.03
N ALA A 374 3.69 28.53 -12.08
CA ALA A 374 4.14 28.68 -13.47
C ALA A 374 4.33 30.13 -13.89
N GLY A 375 3.53 31.05 -13.34
CA GLY A 375 3.60 32.47 -13.61
C GLY A 375 4.66 33.25 -12.80
N LEU A 376 5.41 32.58 -11.90
CA LEU A 376 6.36 33.22 -11.02
C LEU A 376 7.80 33.04 -11.51
N GLU A 377 8.64 34.06 -11.28
CA GLU A 377 10.10 33.96 -11.34
C GLU A 377 10.64 33.44 -9.99
N PRO A 378 11.80 32.75 -9.96
CA PRO A 378 12.44 32.37 -8.71
C PRO A 378 12.64 33.54 -7.74
N GLY A 379 12.20 33.38 -6.49
CA GLY A 379 12.12 34.39 -5.47
C GLY A 379 10.84 35.22 -5.50
N GLY A 380 10.02 35.15 -6.55
CA GLY A 380 8.74 35.84 -6.67
C GLY A 380 7.65 35.21 -5.81
N THR A 381 6.72 36.04 -5.35
CA THR A 381 5.54 35.63 -4.57
C THR A 381 4.26 35.82 -5.38
N SER A 382 3.30 34.89 -5.19
CA SER A 382 1.98 34.97 -5.81
C SER A 382 1.12 36.05 -5.15
N ALA A 383 0.05 36.46 -5.83
CA ALA A 383 -1.12 37.01 -5.15
C ALA A 383 -1.75 35.94 -4.23
N PRO A 384 -2.55 36.31 -3.21
CA PRO A 384 -3.35 35.38 -2.46
C PRO A 384 -4.27 34.56 -3.35
N VAL A 385 -4.31 33.25 -3.12
CA VAL A 385 -5.17 32.31 -3.83
C VAL A 385 -5.97 31.46 -2.84
N GLN A 386 -7.20 31.19 -3.18
CA GLN A 386 -8.05 30.30 -2.41
C GLN A 386 -8.09 28.93 -3.10
N LEU A 387 -7.75 27.89 -2.35
CA LEU A 387 -7.62 26.51 -2.83
C LEU A 387 -8.38 25.56 -1.90
N GLN A 388 -8.45 24.29 -2.29
CA GLN A 388 -8.95 23.19 -1.46
C GLN A 388 -7.85 22.15 -1.34
N ASP A 389 -7.74 21.55 -0.17
CA ASP A 389 -6.85 20.40 0.04
C ASP A 389 -7.49 19.08 -0.51
N ALA A 390 -6.75 17.99 -0.42
CA ALA A 390 -7.21 16.67 -0.88
C ALA A 390 -8.50 16.19 -0.18
N ASP A 391 -8.79 16.72 1.01
CA ASP A 391 -10.02 16.42 1.76
C ASP A 391 -11.17 17.37 1.39
N GLY A 392 -10.96 18.31 0.46
CA GLY A 392 -11.93 19.32 0.05
C GLY A 392 -12.08 20.49 1.03
N LYS A 393 -11.17 20.64 2.01
CA LYS A 393 -11.16 21.74 2.96
C LYS A 393 -10.54 22.98 2.31
N GLY A 394 -11.27 24.09 2.33
CA GLY A 394 -10.78 25.36 1.78
C GLY A 394 -9.65 25.97 2.61
N TYR A 395 -8.67 26.54 1.95
CA TYR A 395 -7.61 27.34 2.55
C TYR A 395 -7.21 28.52 1.65
N VAL A 396 -6.52 29.48 2.21
CA VAL A 396 -5.98 30.63 1.46
C VAL A 396 -4.47 30.64 1.61
N ALA A 397 -3.75 30.79 0.49
CA ALA A 397 -2.30 30.74 0.48
C ALA A 397 -1.66 31.87 -0.35
N VAL A 398 -0.42 32.19 -0.01
CA VAL A 398 0.54 32.92 -0.86
C VAL A 398 1.72 31.97 -1.06
N PHE A 399 2.10 31.73 -2.30
CA PHE A 399 3.23 30.92 -2.67
C PHE A 399 4.44 31.77 -3.03
N ARG A 400 5.63 31.25 -2.73
CA ARG A 400 6.91 31.78 -3.24
C ARG A 400 7.58 30.68 -4.06
N LEU A 401 7.93 30.99 -5.31
CA LEU A 401 8.75 30.07 -6.10
C LEU A 401 10.20 30.17 -5.61
N ASP A 402 10.72 29.13 -4.99
CA ASP A 402 12.10 29.09 -4.48
C ASP A 402 13.10 28.73 -5.57
N GLY A 403 12.72 27.81 -6.47
CA GLY A 403 13.57 27.40 -7.59
C GLY A 403 12.79 26.81 -8.76
N ARG A 404 13.33 26.99 -9.94
CA ARG A 404 12.86 26.40 -11.18
C ARG A 404 13.99 25.58 -11.80
N TYR A 405 13.78 24.32 -12.00
CA TYR A 405 14.76 23.36 -12.53
C TYR A 405 14.28 22.92 -13.91
N PRO A 406 14.85 23.44 -15.00
CA PRO A 406 14.37 23.13 -16.34
C PRO A 406 14.58 21.66 -16.68
N ALA A 407 13.74 21.13 -17.58
CA ALA A 407 13.91 19.79 -18.09
C ALA A 407 15.31 19.62 -18.71
N HIS A 408 15.98 18.51 -18.34
CA HIS A 408 17.35 18.25 -18.79
C HIS A 408 17.64 16.75 -18.92
N ARG A 409 18.67 16.38 -19.64
CA ARG A 409 19.22 15.04 -19.61
C ARG A 409 19.87 14.80 -18.25
N ALA A 410 19.58 13.64 -17.64
CA ALA A 410 20.13 13.29 -16.33
C ALA A 410 21.67 13.44 -16.31
N ASN A 411 22.18 14.07 -15.25
CA ASN A 411 23.60 14.28 -15.05
C ASN A 411 23.99 14.17 -13.57
N PRO A 412 25.25 13.79 -13.23
CA PRO A 412 25.66 13.58 -11.85
C PRO A 412 25.71 14.84 -10.98
N LYS A 413 25.64 16.03 -11.57
CA LYS A 413 25.66 17.27 -10.82
C LYS A 413 24.28 17.53 -10.16
N ASP A 414 23.22 17.33 -10.93
CA ASP A 414 21.85 17.66 -10.53
C ASP A 414 21.09 16.42 -10.04
N ASP A 415 21.46 15.22 -10.57
CA ASP A 415 20.74 13.95 -10.36
C ASP A 415 21.67 12.86 -9.77
N TYR A 416 22.58 13.24 -8.88
CA TYR A 416 23.56 12.32 -8.30
C TYR A 416 22.92 11.09 -7.68
N ALA A 417 21.82 11.26 -6.92
CA ALA A 417 21.12 10.16 -6.26
C ALA A 417 20.58 9.12 -7.23
N LEU A 418 20.12 9.53 -8.42
CA LEU A 418 19.66 8.63 -9.47
C LEU A 418 20.82 7.70 -9.93
N PHE A 419 21.96 8.28 -10.24
CA PHE A 419 23.14 7.49 -10.68
C PHE A 419 23.71 6.65 -9.55
N GLN A 420 23.71 7.17 -8.32
CA GLN A 420 24.10 6.40 -7.14
C GLN A 420 23.24 5.16 -6.96
N THR A 421 21.92 5.30 -7.03
CA THR A 421 20.97 4.18 -6.94
C THR A 421 21.20 3.16 -8.06
N LEU A 422 21.40 3.62 -9.30
CA LEU A 422 21.69 2.72 -10.42
C LEU A 422 22.99 1.91 -10.20
N VAL A 423 24.05 2.55 -9.73
CA VAL A 423 25.31 1.89 -9.44
C VAL A 423 25.17 0.94 -8.25
N GLU A 424 24.50 1.33 -7.17
CA GLU A 424 24.25 0.48 -6.01
C GLU A 424 23.43 -0.76 -6.37
N ASN A 425 22.43 -0.63 -7.24
CA ASN A 425 21.66 -1.76 -7.75
C ASN A 425 22.54 -2.72 -8.57
N GLU A 426 23.41 -2.21 -9.44
CA GLU A 426 24.35 -3.02 -10.21
C GLU A 426 25.38 -3.73 -9.32
N LEU A 427 25.91 -3.04 -8.30
CA LEU A 427 26.84 -3.60 -7.33
C LEU A 427 26.16 -4.67 -6.47
N SER A 428 24.93 -4.42 -6.03
CA SER A 428 24.09 -5.35 -5.25
C SER A 428 23.82 -6.63 -6.04
N ALA A 429 23.44 -6.50 -7.32
CA ALA A 429 23.23 -7.65 -8.19
C ALA A 429 24.52 -8.46 -8.38
N ARG A 430 25.67 -7.81 -8.60
CA ARG A 430 26.97 -8.48 -8.70
C ARG A 430 27.38 -9.15 -7.39
N GLN A 431 27.11 -8.52 -6.25
CA GLN A 431 27.38 -9.08 -4.92
C GLN A 431 26.54 -10.33 -4.68
N LEU A 432 25.25 -10.25 -4.96
CA LEU A 432 24.32 -11.35 -4.83
C LEU A 432 24.71 -12.52 -5.72
N ASN A 433 25.06 -12.26 -6.99
CA ASN A 433 25.52 -13.28 -7.92
C ASN A 433 26.76 -14.02 -7.41
N ARG A 434 27.78 -13.28 -6.95
CA ARG A 434 29.00 -13.88 -6.37
C ARG A 434 28.71 -14.68 -5.09
N TRP A 435 27.72 -14.24 -4.31
CA TRP A 435 27.31 -14.95 -3.11
C TRP A 435 26.62 -16.27 -3.47
N ILE A 436 25.69 -16.26 -4.47
CA ILE A 436 25.02 -17.46 -4.96
C ILE A 436 26.05 -18.49 -5.45
N ASP A 437 26.97 -18.08 -6.33
CA ASP A 437 27.96 -18.98 -6.92
C ASP A 437 28.82 -19.68 -5.85
N ARG A 438 29.13 -18.97 -4.75
CA ARG A 438 29.85 -19.56 -3.62
C ARG A 438 28.97 -20.54 -2.84
N ARG A 439 27.70 -20.20 -2.58
CA ARG A 439 26.81 -21.04 -1.80
C ARG A 439 26.38 -22.30 -2.55
N LEU A 440 26.20 -22.23 -3.85
CA LEU A 440 25.91 -23.42 -4.67
C LEU A 440 27.01 -24.47 -4.62
N ALA A 441 28.26 -24.08 -4.34
CA ALA A 441 29.36 -25.04 -4.17
C ALA A 441 29.34 -25.76 -2.81
N GLU A 442 28.59 -25.23 -1.81
CA GLU A 442 28.57 -25.70 -0.42
C GLU A 442 27.25 -26.39 -0.04
N VAL A 443 26.14 -26.02 -0.70
CA VAL A 443 24.78 -26.47 -0.36
C VAL A 443 24.38 -27.68 -1.20
N TYR A 444 23.77 -28.67 -0.54
CA TYR A 444 23.16 -29.81 -1.25
C TYR A 444 21.96 -29.34 -2.05
N VAL A 445 21.94 -29.68 -3.36
CA VAL A 445 20.80 -29.42 -4.23
C VAL A 445 20.45 -30.70 -4.98
N ARG A 446 19.16 -31.07 -4.95
CA ARG A 446 18.60 -32.16 -5.75
C ARG A 446 17.43 -31.61 -6.56
N ILE A 447 17.37 -31.98 -7.83
CA ILE A 447 16.27 -31.66 -8.73
C ILE A 447 15.75 -32.97 -9.30
N ASP A 448 14.45 -33.16 -9.18
CA ASP A 448 13.76 -34.39 -9.59
C ASP A 448 12.99 -34.18 -10.92
N ALA A 449 12.52 -35.27 -11.51
CA ALA A 449 11.68 -35.20 -12.70
C ALA A 449 10.36 -34.44 -12.39
N PRO A 450 9.83 -33.65 -13.34
CA PRO A 450 10.22 -33.56 -14.75
C PRO A 450 11.29 -32.49 -15.07
N TYR A 451 11.95 -31.91 -14.08
CA TYR A 451 12.83 -30.73 -14.23
C TYR A 451 14.34 -31.07 -14.35
N THR A 452 14.69 -32.35 -14.38
CA THR A 452 16.11 -32.79 -14.50
C THR A 452 16.82 -32.31 -15.76
N ASP A 453 16.06 -32.09 -16.84
CA ASP A 453 16.60 -31.68 -18.15
C ASP A 453 16.53 -30.16 -18.36
N CYS A 454 16.17 -29.38 -17.33
CA CYS A 454 16.12 -27.92 -17.42
C CYS A 454 17.51 -27.31 -17.69
N ALA A 455 17.58 -26.44 -18.68
CA ALA A 455 18.76 -25.62 -18.95
C ALA A 455 18.76 -24.40 -18.01
N PHE A 456 19.21 -24.59 -16.78
CA PHE A 456 19.33 -23.49 -15.80
C PHE A 456 20.46 -22.53 -16.17
N GLU A 457 20.34 -21.26 -15.80
CA GLU A 457 21.39 -20.27 -15.97
C GLU A 457 22.60 -20.55 -15.06
N ARG A 458 22.36 -21.25 -13.93
CA ARG A 458 23.39 -21.59 -12.94
C ARG A 458 23.58 -23.09 -12.79
N PRO A 459 24.77 -23.53 -12.34
CA PRO A 459 25.08 -24.95 -12.15
C PRO A 459 24.44 -25.48 -10.84
N TRP A 460 23.11 -25.59 -10.80
CA TRP A 460 22.38 -26.21 -9.68
C TRP A 460 22.72 -27.70 -9.49
N HIS A 461 23.20 -28.36 -10.53
CA HIS A 461 23.73 -29.71 -10.50
C HIS A 461 25.25 -29.67 -10.32
N THR A 462 25.76 -29.55 -9.10
CA THR A 462 27.22 -29.65 -8.87
C THR A 462 27.63 -31.11 -8.64
N ALA A 463 28.91 -31.42 -8.96
CA ALA A 463 29.47 -32.77 -8.78
C ALA A 463 29.45 -33.25 -7.30
N ALA A 464 29.31 -32.35 -6.35
CA ALA A 464 29.09 -32.68 -4.92
C ALA A 464 27.68 -33.25 -4.63
N ASN A 465 26.74 -33.13 -5.58
CA ASN A 465 25.33 -33.52 -5.43
C ASN A 465 24.99 -34.81 -6.21
N GLN A 466 25.95 -35.50 -6.80
CA GLN A 466 25.73 -36.86 -7.34
C GLN A 466 25.82 -37.88 -6.21
N PRO A 467 24.80 -38.78 -6.06
CA PRO A 467 24.77 -39.77 -5.00
C PRO A 467 25.92 -40.77 -5.07
#